data_02f3a633e059bfe4968e420e3c1a7547
#
_entry.id   02f3a633e059bfe4968e420e3c1a7547
#
_cell.length_a   1.000
_cell.length_b   1.000
_cell.length_c   1.000
_cell.angle_alpha   90.00
_cell.angle_beta   90.00
_cell.angle_gamma   90.00
#
_symmetry.space_group_name_H-M   'P 1'
#
loop_
_entity.id
_entity.type
_entity.pdbx_description
1 polymer ?
#
loop_
_entity_poly.entity_id
_entity_poly.type
_entity_poly.pdbx_seq_one_letter_code
_entity_poly.pdbx_strand_id
1 'polypeptide(L)'
;MAVLLAGTAAAAPLVVRSSGPSAKTYPAGKALADNAKLTLKAGDTIVLLDGKGTRTLSGPGTFSASASTVAAASTGSTLNALVSGGGEKRARIGAVRSASGIDKGGKVPNPWYVDVTRSSNMCIADPANVTVWRPDASKATTLTIAGPNGSTTLDLAAGQAMASWPAAAAISSGSQYKLSWDGAKAPTNVKFIVVRPATTDMTGIAQSLIEGGCKEQLDLVIEAASGNASHG
;
A
#
# COMPACT_ATOMS: atom_id res chain seq x y z
N MET A 1 44.71 -7.17 11.62
CA MET A 1 43.49 -6.36 11.49
C MET A 1 42.66 -6.94 10.35
N ALA A 2 41.56 -7.62 10.65
CA ALA A 2 40.62 -8.13 9.63
C ALA A 2 39.56 -7.07 9.40
N VAL A 3 39.52 -6.48 8.20
CA VAL A 3 38.47 -5.56 7.77
C VAL A 3 37.28 -6.40 7.35
N LEU A 4 36.24 -6.43 8.18
CA LEU A 4 34.94 -6.98 7.82
C LEU A 4 34.26 -6.01 6.81
N LEU A 5 34.31 -6.36 5.55
CA LEU A 5 33.47 -5.74 4.51
C LEU A 5 31.99 -6.11 4.79
N ALA A 6 31.27 -5.22 5.44
CA ALA A 6 29.81 -5.31 5.51
C ALA A 6 29.24 -5.09 4.09
N GLY A 7 28.98 -6.17 3.38
CA GLY A 7 28.26 -6.13 2.12
C GLY A 7 26.85 -5.63 2.40
N THR A 8 26.42 -4.56 1.71
CA THR A 8 25.02 -4.13 1.67
C THR A 8 24.20 -5.26 1.07
N ALA A 9 23.43 -5.98 1.89
CA ALA A 9 22.47 -6.96 1.42
C ALA A 9 21.42 -6.19 0.62
N ALA A 10 21.42 -6.33 -0.70
CA ALA A 10 20.32 -5.87 -1.53
C ALA A 10 19.05 -6.63 -1.10
N ALA A 11 17.92 -5.93 -0.99
CA ALA A 11 16.66 -6.59 -0.65
C ALA A 11 16.33 -7.63 -1.71
N ALA A 12 16.13 -8.88 -1.29
CA ALA A 12 15.82 -10.00 -2.18
C ALA A 12 14.52 -9.70 -2.96
N PRO A 13 14.47 -9.99 -4.28
CA PRO A 13 13.28 -9.78 -5.08
C PRO A 13 12.08 -10.56 -4.51
N LEU A 14 10.94 -9.87 -4.36
CA LEU A 14 9.71 -10.41 -3.82
C LEU A 14 8.67 -10.58 -4.94
N VAL A 15 8.02 -11.72 -5.02
CA VAL A 15 6.85 -11.90 -5.89
C VAL A 15 5.67 -11.19 -5.24
N VAL A 16 5.17 -10.10 -5.85
CA VAL A 16 4.02 -9.34 -5.34
C VAL A 16 2.71 -9.69 -6.02
N ARG A 17 2.76 -10.14 -7.27
CA ARG A 17 1.61 -10.69 -8.00
C ARG A 17 2.04 -11.87 -8.84
N SER A 18 1.16 -12.86 -8.99
CA SER A 18 1.39 -14.03 -9.84
C SER A 18 0.07 -14.52 -10.41
N SER A 19 0.04 -14.81 -11.70
CA SER A 19 -1.10 -15.40 -12.39
C SER A 19 -0.63 -16.38 -13.45
N GLY A 20 -1.50 -17.31 -13.84
CA GLY A 20 -1.22 -18.34 -14.83
C GLY A 20 -0.79 -19.68 -14.23
N PRO A 21 -0.37 -20.65 -15.09
CA PRO A 21 -0.04 -22.01 -14.68
C PRO A 21 1.05 -22.13 -13.61
N SER A 22 2.03 -21.21 -13.59
CA SER A 22 3.14 -21.23 -12.64
C SER A 22 2.86 -20.47 -11.35
N ALA A 23 1.66 -19.93 -11.13
CA ALA A 23 1.31 -19.14 -9.94
C ALA A 23 1.49 -19.93 -8.63
N LYS A 24 1.27 -21.24 -8.64
CA LYS A 24 1.52 -22.11 -7.47
C LYS A 24 3.00 -22.28 -7.16
N THR A 25 3.87 -22.20 -8.17
CA THR A 25 5.34 -22.30 -8.02
C THR A 25 5.93 -20.99 -7.51
N TYR A 26 5.35 -19.89 -7.94
CA TYR A 26 5.76 -18.52 -7.60
C TYR A 26 4.60 -17.73 -6.98
N PRO A 27 4.09 -18.14 -5.80
CA PRO A 27 2.99 -17.42 -5.17
C PRO A 27 3.42 -16.02 -4.73
N ALA A 28 2.47 -15.08 -4.61
CA ALA A 28 2.71 -13.80 -3.98
C ALA A 28 3.24 -14.00 -2.55
N GLY A 29 4.20 -13.18 -2.13
CA GLY A 29 4.91 -13.31 -0.86
C GLY A 29 6.16 -14.21 -0.94
N LYS A 30 6.45 -14.84 -2.08
CA LYS A 30 7.67 -15.63 -2.25
C LYS A 30 8.87 -14.72 -2.49
N ALA A 31 9.80 -14.70 -1.53
CA ALA A 31 11.11 -14.09 -1.73
C ALA A 31 11.97 -14.99 -2.63
N LEU A 32 12.73 -14.41 -3.53
CA LEU A 32 13.58 -15.09 -4.50
C LEU A 32 15.05 -14.77 -4.19
N ALA A 33 15.91 -15.74 -4.36
CA ALA A 33 17.35 -15.45 -4.33
C ALA A 33 17.74 -14.55 -5.50
N ASP A 34 18.73 -13.68 -5.33
CA ASP A 34 19.16 -12.73 -6.36
C ASP A 34 19.56 -13.39 -7.69
N ASN A 35 20.13 -14.59 -7.63
CA ASN A 35 20.52 -15.36 -8.80
C ASN A 35 19.47 -16.37 -9.27
N ALA A 36 18.26 -16.36 -8.69
CA ALA A 36 17.21 -17.29 -9.04
C ALA A 36 16.78 -17.11 -10.51
N LYS A 37 16.52 -18.22 -11.17
CA LYS A 37 15.92 -18.27 -12.50
C LYS A 37 14.47 -18.69 -12.39
N LEU A 38 13.59 -17.92 -13.00
CA LEU A 38 12.16 -18.20 -13.06
C LEU A 38 11.84 -18.76 -14.45
N THR A 39 11.35 -19.99 -14.52
CA THR A 39 10.85 -20.58 -15.77
C THR A 39 9.34 -20.40 -15.80
N LEU A 40 8.86 -19.58 -16.71
CA LEU A 40 7.44 -19.25 -16.89
C LEU A 40 6.88 -19.98 -18.10
N LYS A 41 5.63 -20.42 -17.98
CA LYS A 41 4.86 -21.05 -19.06
C LYS A 41 4.05 -20.00 -19.83
N ALA A 42 3.52 -20.38 -20.97
CA ALA A 42 2.59 -19.53 -21.72
C ALA A 42 1.38 -19.14 -20.84
N GLY A 43 1.03 -17.84 -20.84
CA GLY A 43 -0.04 -17.29 -20.02
C GLY A 43 0.35 -16.94 -18.57
N ASP A 44 1.61 -17.19 -18.17
CA ASP A 44 2.10 -16.72 -16.88
C ASP A 44 2.38 -15.22 -16.90
N THR A 45 2.03 -14.55 -15.80
CA THR A 45 2.46 -13.19 -15.51
C THR A 45 2.85 -13.09 -14.05
N ILE A 46 4.06 -12.61 -13.79
CA ILE A 46 4.61 -12.41 -12.44
C ILE A 46 5.08 -10.98 -12.31
N VAL A 47 4.73 -10.34 -11.21
CA VAL A 47 5.27 -9.02 -10.83
C VAL A 47 6.22 -9.21 -9.67
N LEU A 48 7.46 -8.81 -9.87
CA LEU A 48 8.52 -8.78 -8.86
C LEU A 48 8.66 -7.35 -8.33
N LEU A 49 8.93 -7.24 -7.05
CA LEU A 49 9.31 -6.01 -6.36
C LEU A 49 10.70 -6.21 -5.75
N ASP A 50 11.59 -5.26 -5.96
CA ASP A 50 12.92 -5.20 -5.34
C ASP A 50 13.25 -3.76 -4.90
N GLY A 51 14.46 -3.51 -4.43
CA GLY A 51 14.90 -2.17 -4.01
C GLY A 51 14.95 -1.13 -5.13
N LYS A 52 14.76 -1.52 -6.39
CA LYS A 52 14.77 -0.65 -7.57
C LYS A 52 13.38 -0.36 -8.12
N GLY A 53 12.36 -1.06 -7.64
CA GLY A 53 10.98 -0.90 -8.09
C GLY A 53 10.31 -2.21 -8.49
N THR A 54 9.32 -2.13 -9.37
CA THR A 54 8.57 -3.30 -9.84
C THR A 54 8.97 -3.69 -11.24
N ARG A 55 8.90 -5.01 -11.52
CA ARG A 55 9.16 -5.58 -12.83
C ARG A 55 8.15 -6.67 -13.15
N THR A 56 7.53 -6.58 -14.33
CA THR A 56 6.60 -7.60 -14.82
C THR A 56 7.30 -8.55 -15.77
N LEU A 57 7.15 -9.84 -15.51
CA LEU A 57 7.65 -10.94 -16.35
C LEU A 57 6.45 -11.67 -16.94
N SER A 58 6.47 -11.88 -18.26
CA SER A 58 5.43 -12.62 -18.97
C SER A 58 6.03 -13.83 -19.69
N GLY A 59 5.42 -15.01 -19.48
CA GLY A 59 5.83 -16.24 -20.11
C GLY A 59 5.29 -16.38 -21.55
N PRO A 60 5.84 -17.34 -22.33
CA PRO A 60 6.83 -18.34 -21.91
C PRO A 60 8.27 -17.81 -21.91
N GLY A 61 9.11 -18.31 -21.01
CA GLY A 61 10.52 -17.98 -20.99
C GLY A 61 11.21 -18.26 -19.66
N THR A 62 12.53 -18.07 -19.64
CA THR A 62 13.34 -18.14 -18.42
C THR A 62 13.93 -16.78 -18.13
N PHE A 63 13.66 -16.26 -16.93
CA PHE A 63 14.00 -14.92 -16.49
C PHE A 63 14.87 -14.97 -15.24
N SER A 64 15.76 -13.99 -15.07
CA SER A 64 16.50 -13.79 -13.80
C SER A 64 15.63 -13.04 -12.80
N ALA A 65 15.69 -13.45 -11.54
CA ALA A 65 15.02 -12.72 -10.44
C ALA A 65 15.66 -11.34 -10.22
N SER A 66 16.99 -11.23 -10.28
CA SER A 66 17.68 -9.94 -10.30
C SER A 66 17.83 -9.45 -11.72
N ALA A 67 17.29 -8.28 -12.06
CA ALA A 67 17.60 -7.63 -13.31
C ALA A 67 18.82 -6.72 -13.14
N SER A 68 19.86 -7.05 -13.89
CA SER A 68 20.85 -6.04 -14.24
C SER A 68 20.26 -5.23 -15.39
N THR A 69 19.50 -4.20 -15.15
CA THR A 69 19.40 -2.99 -15.98
C THR A 69 18.28 -2.09 -15.51
N VAL A 70 18.63 -0.88 -15.45
CA VAL A 70 18.05 0.42 -15.66
C VAL A 70 17.86 1.25 -14.40
N ALA A 71 18.70 2.29 -14.35
CA ALA A 71 18.58 3.58 -13.69
C ALA A 71 17.93 3.58 -12.28
N ALA A 72 18.80 3.66 -11.28
CA ALA A 72 18.45 4.05 -9.93
C ALA A 72 17.87 5.47 -9.93
N ALA A 73 16.56 5.58 -9.87
CA ALA A 73 15.89 6.78 -9.41
C ALA A 73 15.73 6.68 -7.90
N SER A 74 16.14 7.72 -7.20
CA SER A 74 16.23 7.85 -5.75
C SER A 74 14.94 7.47 -5.01
N THR A 75 14.84 6.23 -4.55
CA THR A 75 13.70 5.67 -3.81
C THR A 75 13.61 6.16 -2.35
N GLY A 76 14.63 6.90 -1.87
CA GLY A 76 14.71 7.27 -0.45
C GLY A 76 13.66 8.27 0.05
N SER A 77 13.18 9.16 -0.81
CA SER A 77 12.24 10.21 -0.38
C SER A 77 10.78 9.77 -0.35
N THR A 78 10.39 8.85 -1.23
CA THR A 78 9.02 8.35 -1.34
C THR A 78 8.71 7.34 -0.23
N LEU A 79 9.70 6.53 0.15
CA LEU A 79 9.58 5.57 1.25
C LEU A 79 9.36 6.28 2.59
N ASN A 80 10.07 7.38 2.83
CA ASN A 80 9.93 8.14 4.07
C ASN A 80 8.53 8.78 4.18
N ALA A 81 7.92 9.17 3.07
CA ALA A 81 6.54 9.67 3.03
C ALA A 81 5.50 8.57 3.25
N LEU A 82 5.80 7.32 2.83
CA LEU A 82 4.91 6.18 3.01
C LEU A 82 5.01 5.56 4.42
N VAL A 83 6.18 5.59 5.04
CA VAL A 83 6.41 5.02 6.38
C VAL A 83 6.06 5.99 7.50
N SER A 84 6.24 7.31 7.28
CA SER A 84 5.91 8.34 8.26
C SER A 84 4.44 8.78 8.13
N GLY A 85 3.50 7.90 8.41
CA GLY A 85 2.06 8.18 8.47
C GLY A 85 1.63 9.15 9.59
N GLY A 86 2.54 9.95 10.11
CA GLY A 86 2.26 10.91 11.15
C GLY A 86 3.33 11.98 11.22
N GLY A 87 2.98 13.19 10.79
CA GLY A 87 3.80 14.35 11.03
C GLY A 87 3.91 15.26 9.80
N GLU A 88 3.28 16.43 9.90
CA GLU A 88 3.40 17.51 8.94
C GLU A 88 4.85 17.91 8.71
N LYS A 89 5.47 17.38 7.66
CA LYS A 89 6.52 18.09 6.95
C LYS A 89 6.13 18.09 5.47
N ARG A 90 5.61 19.25 5.05
CA ARG A 90 5.28 19.56 3.66
C ARG A 90 6.50 19.31 2.78
N ALA A 91 6.65 18.12 2.25
CA ALA A 91 7.40 17.94 1.03
C ALA A 91 6.57 18.62 -0.08
N ARG A 92 7.03 19.75 -0.58
CA ARG A 92 6.51 20.36 -1.80
C ARG A 92 6.88 19.43 -2.95
N ILE A 93 6.05 18.42 -3.17
CA ILE A 93 6.01 17.72 -4.46
C ILE A 93 5.47 18.75 -5.43
N GLY A 94 6.17 18.97 -6.54
CA GLY A 94 5.88 19.98 -7.53
C GLY A 94 4.41 20.06 -7.85
N ALA A 95 3.88 21.29 -7.78
CA ALA A 95 2.49 21.60 -8.04
C ALA A 95 2.10 21.11 -9.44
N VAL A 96 1.50 19.95 -9.53
CA VAL A 96 0.59 19.65 -10.64
C VAL A 96 -0.65 20.47 -10.34
N ARG A 97 -0.77 21.61 -11.01
CA ARG A 97 -2.00 22.39 -11.06
C ARG A 97 -3.09 21.53 -11.68
N SER A 98 -3.89 20.95 -10.86
CA SER A 98 -5.26 20.55 -11.15
C SER A 98 -6.14 21.10 -10.04
N ALA A 99 -6.19 22.42 -9.96
CA ALA A 99 -7.37 23.08 -9.43
C ALA A 99 -8.44 22.92 -10.52
N SER A 100 -9.39 22.07 -10.28
CA SER A 100 -10.72 21.95 -10.85
C SER A 100 -11.08 20.50 -11.17
N GLY A 101 -11.88 19.92 -10.34
CA GLY A 101 -12.46 18.61 -10.54
C GLY A 101 -11.87 17.56 -9.61
N ILE A 102 -12.40 17.50 -8.40
CA ILE A 102 -12.37 16.27 -7.62
C ILE A 102 -13.16 15.27 -8.45
N ASP A 103 -12.44 14.44 -9.21
CA ASP A 103 -13.05 13.31 -9.88
C ASP A 103 -13.81 12.51 -8.82
N LYS A 104 -15.12 12.33 -9.05
CA LYS A 104 -15.96 11.46 -8.22
C LYS A 104 -15.44 10.03 -8.36
N GLY A 105 -14.42 9.69 -7.61
CA GLY A 105 -13.66 8.43 -7.70
C GLY A 105 -12.17 8.61 -7.54
N GLY A 106 -11.71 9.72 -6.96
CA GLY A 106 -10.29 9.97 -6.67
C GLY A 106 -9.64 8.77 -5.98
N LYS A 107 -8.43 8.43 -6.41
CA LYS A 107 -7.63 7.39 -5.73
C LYS A 107 -7.27 7.89 -4.34
N VAL A 108 -7.29 7.00 -3.36
CA VAL A 108 -6.80 7.31 -2.02
C VAL A 108 -5.33 7.79 -2.12
N PRO A 109 -4.99 8.94 -1.54
CA PRO A 109 -3.68 9.58 -1.76
C PRO A 109 -2.54 8.89 -1.02
N ASN A 110 -2.87 8.03 -0.06
CA ASN A 110 -1.89 7.30 0.75
C ASN A 110 -2.43 5.90 1.06
N PRO A 111 -1.65 4.82 0.83
CA PRO A 111 -2.09 3.45 1.10
C PRO A 111 -2.48 3.20 2.57
N TRP A 112 -2.05 4.04 3.51
CA TRP A 112 -2.36 3.92 4.95
C TRP A 112 -3.64 4.66 5.37
N TYR A 113 -4.37 5.29 4.44
CA TYR A 113 -5.63 5.95 4.74
C TYR A 113 -6.80 4.99 4.53
N VAL A 114 -7.75 5.06 5.45
CA VAL A 114 -9.02 4.32 5.36
C VAL A 114 -9.94 5.03 4.38
N ASP A 115 -10.14 4.43 3.20
CA ASP A 115 -11.12 4.91 2.24
C ASP A 115 -12.53 4.54 2.72
N VAL A 116 -13.33 5.54 3.09
CA VAL A 116 -14.69 5.33 3.60
C VAL A 116 -15.64 4.73 2.56
N THR A 117 -15.26 4.74 1.28
CA THR A 117 -16.12 4.28 0.18
C THR A 117 -15.88 2.82 -0.21
N ARG A 118 -14.83 2.18 0.33
CA ARG A 118 -14.42 0.84 -0.05
C ARG A 118 -14.30 -0.09 1.14
N SER A 119 -14.96 -1.24 1.05
CA SER A 119 -14.75 -2.33 2.01
C SER A 119 -13.41 -2.99 1.76
N SER A 120 -12.59 -3.12 2.81
CA SER A 120 -11.22 -3.64 2.69
C SER A 120 -10.71 -4.30 3.98
N ASN A 121 -9.67 -5.13 3.82
CA ASN A 121 -8.74 -5.42 4.88
C ASN A 121 -7.73 -4.26 4.93
N MET A 122 -7.60 -3.62 6.09
CA MET A 122 -6.72 -2.47 6.30
C MET A 122 -5.57 -2.84 7.22
N CYS A 123 -4.38 -3.00 6.65
CA CYS A 123 -3.17 -3.20 7.41
C CYS A 123 -2.66 -1.86 7.96
N ILE A 124 -2.33 -1.84 9.23
CA ILE A 124 -1.81 -0.66 9.93
C ILE A 124 -0.63 -1.05 10.82
N ALA A 125 0.38 -0.18 10.90
CA ALA A 125 1.50 -0.38 11.81
C ALA A 125 1.21 0.21 13.19
N ASP A 126 0.51 1.33 13.24
CA ASP A 126 0.16 2.05 14.47
C ASP A 126 -1.37 2.29 14.56
N PRO A 127 -2.06 1.56 15.45
CA PRO A 127 -3.50 1.73 15.66
C PRO A 127 -3.91 3.10 16.21
N ALA A 128 -2.99 3.85 16.81
CA ALA A 128 -3.28 5.19 17.37
C ALA A 128 -3.26 6.29 16.30
N ASN A 129 -2.60 6.05 15.17
CA ASN A 129 -2.38 7.05 14.12
C ASN A 129 -3.02 6.63 12.79
N VAL A 130 -4.34 6.40 12.79
CA VAL A 130 -5.10 6.03 11.58
C VAL A 130 -5.84 7.25 11.05
N THR A 131 -5.76 7.47 9.73
CA THR A 131 -6.44 8.55 9.02
C THR A 131 -7.58 8.00 8.18
N VAL A 132 -8.75 8.59 8.31
CA VAL A 132 -9.90 8.38 7.44
C VAL A 132 -9.79 9.34 6.25
N TRP A 133 -10.13 8.86 5.07
CA TRP A 133 -10.17 9.65 3.85
C TRP A 133 -11.47 9.42 3.07
N ARG A 134 -12.01 10.49 2.49
CA ARG A 134 -13.16 10.46 1.57
C ARG A 134 -12.83 11.16 0.27
N PRO A 135 -13.27 10.61 -0.88
CA PRO A 135 -13.00 11.22 -2.20
C PRO A 135 -13.81 12.49 -2.46
N ASP A 136 -15.02 12.59 -1.92
CA ASP A 136 -15.89 13.76 -2.06
C ASP A 136 -15.98 14.52 -0.73
N ALA A 137 -15.37 15.68 -0.69
CA ALA A 137 -15.39 16.61 0.44
C ALA A 137 -16.29 17.85 0.19
N SER A 138 -17.09 17.86 -0.85
CA SER A 138 -17.90 19.03 -1.24
C SER A 138 -18.92 19.45 -0.19
N LYS A 139 -19.39 18.50 0.63
CA LYS A 139 -20.38 18.74 1.69
C LYS A 139 -19.87 18.28 3.03
N ALA A 140 -20.36 18.91 4.10
CA ALA A 140 -20.22 18.38 5.45
C ALA A 140 -20.93 17.03 5.55
N THR A 141 -20.35 16.10 6.31
CA THR A 141 -20.86 14.72 6.44
C THR A 141 -20.50 14.18 7.82
N THR A 142 -21.45 13.53 8.47
CA THR A 142 -21.20 12.76 9.69
C THR A 142 -21.03 11.29 9.32
N LEU A 143 -19.84 10.76 9.55
CA LEU A 143 -19.53 9.35 9.40
C LEU A 143 -19.85 8.61 10.69
N THR A 144 -20.75 7.63 10.63
CA THR A 144 -21.03 6.71 11.73
C THR A 144 -20.10 5.51 11.63
N ILE A 145 -19.39 5.20 12.71
CA ILE A 145 -18.43 4.10 12.84
C ILE A 145 -18.96 3.14 13.87
N ALA A 146 -19.51 2.01 13.45
CA ALA A 146 -20.00 0.96 14.32
C ALA A 146 -18.96 -0.18 14.42
N GLY A 147 -18.55 -0.52 15.62
CA GLY A 147 -17.51 -1.49 15.89
C GLY A 147 -17.82 -2.40 17.08
N PRO A 148 -16.85 -3.20 17.53
CA PRO A 148 -17.05 -4.17 18.61
C PRO A 148 -17.52 -3.55 19.93
N ASN A 149 -17.12 -2.30 20.21
CA ASN A 149 -17.38 -1.60 21.47
C ASN A 149 -18.54 -0.58 21.35
N GLY A 150 -19.35 -0.67 20.32
CA GLY A 150 -20.47 0.25 20.07
C GLY A 150 -20.26 1.11 18.84
N SER A 151 -20.97 2.23 18.80
CA SER A 151 -20.96 3.16 17.67
C SER A 151 -20.51 4.54 18.12
N THR A 152 -19.72 5.20 17.27
CA THR A 152 -19.31 6.59 17.44
C THR A 152 -19.47 7.34 16.12
N THR A 153 -19.42 8.68 16.17
CA THR A 153 -19.50 9.52 14.98
C THR A 153 -18.23 10.30 14.78
N LEU A 154 -17.95 10.64 13.54
CA LEU A 154 -16.87 11.49 13.10
C LEU A 154 -17.41 12.54 12.13
N ASP A 155 -17.37 13.81 12.53
CA ASP A 155 -17.82 14.90 11.68
C ASP A 155 -16.70 15.36 10.75
N LEU A 156 -17.03 15.46 9.48
CA LEU A 156 -16.16 15.92 8.40
C LEU A 156 -16.78 17.19 7.80
N ALA A 157 -16.15 18.33 8.01
CA ALA A 157 -16.62 19.60 7.47
C ALA A 157 -16.56 19.63 5.93
N ALA A 158 -17.31 20.54 5.28
CA ALA A 158 -17.15 20.79 3.87
C ALA A 158 -15.70 21.21 3.55
N GLY A 159 -15.11 20.66 2.49
CA GLY A 159 -13.70 20.84 2.15
C GLY A 159 -12.73 19.92 2.90
N GLN A 160 -13.15 19.25 3.95
CA GLN A 160 -12.32 18.34 4.74
C GLN A 160 -12.38 16.92 4.17
N ALA A 161 -11.34 16.52 3.46
CA ALA A 161 -11.23 15.18 2.88
C ALA A 161 -10.65 14.13 3.84
N MET A 162 -10.01 14.55 4.92
CA MET A 162 -9.30 13.68 5.86
C MET A 162 -9.60 14.04 7.30
N ALA A 163 -9.61 13.03 8.18
CA ALA A 163 -9.69 13.22 9.64
C ALA A 163 -8.99 12.05 10.34
N SER A 164 -8.60 12.25 11.60
CA SER A 164 -8.10 11.18 12.44
C SER A 164 -9.22 10.21 12.81
N TRP A 165 -8.90 8.93 12.87
CA TRP A 165 -9.80 7.90 13.39
C TRP A 165 -10.14 8.21 14.85
N PRO A 166 -11.42 8.15 15.26
CA PRO A 166 -11.81 8.54 16.62
C PRO A 166 -11.28 7.54 17.66
N ALA A 167 -10.67 8.05 18.72
CA ALA A 167 -10.14 7.23 19.82
C ALA A 167 -11.21 6.35 20.52
N ALA A 168 -12.49 6.79 20.49
CA ALA A 168 -13.62 6.04 21.00
C ALA A 168 -13.84 4.71 20.24
N ALA A 169 -13.40 4.60 18.98
CA ALA A 169 -13.40 3.38 18.19
C ALA A 169 -12.01 2.73 18.19
N ALA A 170 -11.52 2.32 19.38
CA ALA A 170 -10.17 1.79 19.57
C ALA A 170 -9.92 0.57 18.69
N ILE A 171 -8.84 0.62 17.89
CA ILE A 171 -8.48 -0.43 16.92
C ILE A 171 -7.60 -1.48 17.59
N SER A 172 -7.96 -2.75 17.36
CA SER A 172 -7.12 -3.92 17.63
C SER A 172 -7.03 -4.81 16.40
N SER A 173 -6.04 -5.69 16.35
CA SER A 173 -5.89 -6.59 15.20
C SER A 173 -7.08 -7.54 15.10
N GLY A 174 -7.69 -7.64 13.91
CA GLY A 174 -8.89 -8.41 13.64
C GLY A 174 -10.20 -7.66 13.88
N SER A 175 -10.17 -6.46 14.50
CA SER A 175 -11.39 -5.68 14.73
C SER A 175 -12.03 -5.26 13.40
N GLN A 176 -13.36 -5.30 13.36
CA GLN A 176 -14.15 -4.96 12.18
C GLN A 176 -15.05 -3.78 12.49
N TYR A 177 -15.14 -2.85 11.56
CA TYR A 177 -15.96 -1.65 11.65
C TYR A 177 -16.82 -1.52 10.41
N LYS A 178 -18.05 -1.06 10.66
CA LYS A 178 -19.02 -0.71 9.63
C LYS A 178 -19.12 0.81 9.58
N LEU A 179 -18.79 1.36 8.43
CA LEU A 179 -18.83 2.79 8.15
C LEU A 179 -20.07 3.14 7.37
N SER A 180 -20.82 4.14 7.81
CA SER A 180 -22.02 4.62 7.10
C SER A 180 -22.16 6.13 7.26
N TRP A 181 -22.75 6.79 6.25
CA TRP A 181 -23.05 8.23 6.25
C TRP A 181 -24.21 8.52 5.33
N ASP A 182 -24.84 9.67 5.48
CA ASP A 182 -25.94 10.09 4.63
C ASP A 182 -25.49 10.24 3.17
N GLY A 183 -26.21 9.58 2.27
CA GLY A 183 -25.87 9.53 0.85
C GLY A 183 -24.97 8.36 0.43
N ALA A 184 -24.50 7.54 1.37
CA ALA A 184 -23.83 6.28 1.03
C ALA A 184 -24.83 5.27 0.45
N LYS A 185 -24.48 4.65 -0.67
CA LYS A 185 -25.33 3.61 -1.29
C LYS A 185 -25.45 2.35 -0.44
N ALA A 186 -24.37 2.02 0.30
CA ALA A 186 -24.28 0.89 1.21
C ALA A 186 -23.20 1.18 2.25
N PRO A 187 -23.29 0.56 3.44
CA PRO A 187 -22.21 0.64 4.41
C PRO A 187 -20.92 0.00 3.91
N THR A 188 -19.81 0.57 4.33
CA THR A 188 -18.46 0.07 4.05
C THR A 188 -17.97 -0.73 5.25
N ASN A 189 -17.37 -1.89 5.01
CA ASN A 189 -16.81 -2.73 6.06
C ASN A 189 -15.28 -2.68 6.01
N VAL A 190 -14.65 -2.33 7.12
CA VAL A 190 -13.20 -2.28 7.26
C VAL A 190 -12.77 -3.25 8.36
N LYS A 191 -11.86 -4.16 8.02
CA LYS A 191 -11.21 -5.06 8.97
C LYS A 191 -9.78 -4.63 9.16
N PHE A 192 -9.41 -4.25 10.39
CA PHE A 192 -8.05 -3.84 10.69
C PHE A 192 -7.15 -5.04 11.01
N ILE A 193 -5.93 -4.99 10.51
CA ILE A 193 -4.88 -5.97 10.74
C ILE A 193 -3.64 -5.20 11.14
N VAL A 194 -3.22 -5.37 12.40
CA VAL A 194 -1.99 -4.74 12.89
C VAL A 194 -0.81 -5.56 12.38
N VAL A 195 0.04 -4.93 11.58
CA VAL A 195 1.22 -5.55 10.97
C VAL A 195 2.50 -4.95 11.54
N ARG A 196 3.56 -5.76 11.56
CA ARG A 196 4.90 -5.35 11.96
C ARG A 196 5.86 -5.79 10.87
N PRO A 197 6.14 -4.94 9.88
CA PRO A 197 7.09 -5.27 8.83
C PRO A 197 8.44 -5.66 9.43
N ALA A 198 9.05 -6.73 8.93
CA ALA A 198 10.37 -7.17 9.37
C ALA A 198 11.46 -6.14 9.01
N THR A 199 11.25 -5.42 7.91
CA THR A 199 12.08 -4.31 7.45
C THR A 199 11.19 -3.16 7.02
N THR A 200 11.72 -1.93 7.06
CA THR A 200 10.99 -0.70 6.68
C THR A 200 11.15 -0.36 5.19
N ASP A 201 11.78 -1.22 4.43
CA ASP A 201 11.90 -1.09 2.98
C ASP A 201 10.60 -1.52 2.26
N MET A 202 10.52 -1.23 0.97
CA MET A 202 9.34 -1.52 0.15
C MET A 202 8.99 -3.01 0.13
N THR A 203 9.98 -3.89 0.15
CA THR A 203 9.77 -5.35 0.11
C THR A 203 9.22 -5.87 1.43
N GLY A 204 9.73 -5.40 2.59
CA GLY A 204 9.19 -5.77 3.90
C GLY A 204 7.77 -5.26 4.12
N ILE A 205 7.47 -4.04 3.65
CA ILE A 205 6.11 -3.49 3.66
C ILE A 205 5.19 -4.35 2.79
N ALA A 206 5.56 -4.62 1.53
CA ALA A 206 4.76 -5.44 0.62
C ALA A 206 4.54 -6.86 1.16
N GLN A 207 5.55 -7.48 1.76
CA GLN A 207 5.42 -8.77 2.42
C GLN A 207 4.36 -8.75 3.52
N SER A 208 4.39 -7.75 4.40
CA SER A 208 3.41 -7.60 5.48
C SER A 208 1.99 -7.38 4.96
N LEU A 209 1.82 -6.63 3.87
CA LEU A 209 0.53 -6.43 3.22
C LEU A 209 -0.01 -7.73 2.60
N ILE A 210 0.86 -8.55 2.01
CA ILE A 210 0.51 -9.86 1.45
C ILE A 210 0.05 -10.80 2.57
N GLU A 211 0.81 -10.91 3.66
CA GLU A 211 0.51 -11.74 4.81
C GLU A 211 -0.79 -11.32 5.51
N GLY A 212 -1.03 -10.01 5.61
CA GLY A 212 -2.28 -9.45 6.12
C GLY A 212 -3.46 -9.57 5.16
N GLY A 213 -3.24 -9.93 3.89
CA GLY A 213 -4.29 -9.98 2.86
C GLY A 213 -4.83 -8.60 2.48
N CYS A 214 -4.03 -7.54 2.63
CA CYS A 214 -4.38 -6.14 2.39
C CYS A 214 -4.11 -5.75 0.93
N LYS A 215 -4.90 -6.32 0.03
CA LYS A 215 -4.68 -6.27 -1.42
C LYS A 215 -4.73 -4.86 -1.99
N GLU A 216 -5.69 -4.05 -1.58
CA GLU A 216 -5.87 -2.69 -2.07
C GLU A 216 -4.66 -1.81 -1.73
N GLN A 217 -4.12 -1.98 -0.51
CA GLN A 217 -2.91 -1.26 -0.10
C GLN A 217 -1.68 -1.76 -0.88
N LEU A 218 -1.57 -3.08 -1.08
CA LEU A 218 -0.49 -3.67 -1.89
C LEU A 218 -0.52 -3.13 -3.32
N ASP A 219 -1.71 -3.00 -3.91
CA ASP A 219 -1.87 -2.47 -5.27
C ASP A 219 -1.39 -1.01 -5.37
N LEU A 220 -1.69 -0.19 -4.37
CA LEU A 220 -1.19 1.20 -4.30
C LEU A 220 0.34 1.25 -4.14
N VAL A 221 0.91 0.36 -3.31
CA VAL A 221 2.37 0.26 -3.14
C VAL A 221 3.05 -0.16 -4.44
N ILE A 222 2.50 -1.16 -5.16
CA ILE A 222 3.01 -1.61 -6.46
C ILE A 222 2.92 -0.47 -7.49
N GLU A 223 1.80 0.26 -7.52
CA GLU A 223 1.63 1.39 -8.44
C GLU A 223 2.64 2.51 -8.17
N ALA A 224 2.84 2.87 -6.91
CA ALA A 224 3.83 3.87 -6.50
C ALA A 224 5.26 3.45 -6.89
N ALA A 225 5.58 2.15 -6.73
CA ALA A 225 6.87 1.61 -7.14
C ALA A 225 7.06 1.57 -8.67
N SER A 226 5.96 1.41 -9.42
CA SER A 226 5.99 1.39 -10.91
C SER A 226 6.11 2.79 -11.50
N GLY A 227 5.46 3.80 -10.90
CA GLY A 227 5.50 5.20 -11.36
C GLY A 227 6.89 5.81 -11.29
N ASN A 228 7.74 5.34 -10.40
CA ASN A 228 9.14 5.76 -10.30
C ASN A 228 10.04 5.20 -11.41
N ALA A 229 9.61 4.15 -12.12
CA ALA A 229 10.36 3.56 -13.23
C ALA A 229 10.17 4.30 -14.57
N SER A 230 9.19 5.22 -14.66
CA SER A 230 8.80 5.90 -15.92
C SER A 230 9.41 7.29 -16.11
N HIS A 231 10.21 7.78 -15.17
CA HIS A 231 10.83 9.12 -15.19
C HIS A 231 12.37 9.08 -15.11
N GLY A 232 12.97 8.01 -15.64
CA GLY A 232 14.43 7.89 -15.81
C GLY A 232 14.83 7.89 -17.27
#